data_749e19900076550f7100bee9fbc3314a
#
_entry.id   749e19900076550f7100bee9fbc3314a
#
_cell.length_a   1.000
_cell.length_b   1.000
_cell.length_c   1.000
_cell.angle_alpha   90.00
_cell.angle_beta   90.00
_cell.angle_gamma   90.00
#
_symmetry.space_group_name_H-M   'P 1'
#
loop_
_entity.id
_entity.type
_entity.pdbx_description
1 polymer ?
#
loop_
_entity_poly.entity_id
_entity_poly.type
_entity_poly.pdbx_seq_one_letter_code
_entity_poly.pdbx_strand_id
1 'polypeptide(L)'
;MRKTIITFFTLLLMFPAITMAQYKQENGISGLPRSETPTNVAQAMDGFFQAAANDKKDIHSVMVVKGGNVIYSRWQSKGEENTPHVLHSVSKTFTATAVGLAISEGKMALKDKVIDYFPDKLPVNVSKNLKAMTVRDLLTMSCGHDVEPSTRNAKQDWVTAFLAHPVVHKPGKFYLYNSMGTYVLSAIVQKVTGEKVVDYLDTRLFQPLRIDKPHWDESPQGINCGGWGLYLKTEDLAKMGQLLLQKGKWNGKQLIPAKWVAEMSKKQVESINPGTRIEQAAERGMTKETSDWMQGYGYQMWRCRPGCFRADGARGQYIIVVPDKDAVIAITSDVEDLQGELNLVWKHILPAL
;
A
#
# COMPACT_ATOMS: atom_id res chain seq x y z
N MET A 1 15.74 -55.36 44.45
CA MET A 1 15.87 -54.14 43.70
C MET A 1 14.75 -54.08 42.63
N ARG A 2 13.70 -53.32 42.95
CA ARG A 2 12.55 -53.15 42.02
C ARG A 2 12.86 -51.90 41.14
N LYS A 3 12.91 -52.09 39.83
CA LYS A 3 13.01 -50.99 38.86
C LYS A 3 11.60 -50.46 38.53
N THR A 4 11.34 -49.24 38.94
CA THR A 4 10.11 -48.51 38.59
C THR A 4 10.30 -47.91 37.21
N ILE A 5 9.48 -48.32 36.22
CA ILE A 5 9.43 -47.73 34.89
C ILE A 5 8.42 -46.60 34.95
N ILE A 6 8.86 -45.37 34.77
CA ILE A 6 8.01 -44.18 34.62
C ILE A 6 7.71 -44.01 33.13
N THR A 7 6.46 -44.29 32.75
CA THR A 7 5.97 -44.05 31.37
C THR A 7 5.49 -42.61 31.27
N PHE A 8 6.19 -41.80 30.51
CA PHE A 8 5.72 -40.46 30.14
C PHE A 8 4.64 -40.56 29.05
N PHE A 9 3.40 -40.21 29.41
CA PHE A 9 2.33 -39.98 28.45
C PHE A 9 2.48 -38.56 27.87
N THR A 10 2.97 -38.45 26.66
CA THR A 10 2.94 -37.19 25.90
C THR A 10 1.54 -36.99 25.34
N LEU A 11 0.76 -36.08 25.96
CA LEU A 11 -0.57 -35.70 25.46
C LEU A 11 -0.38 -34.82 24.21
N LEU A 12 -0.50 -35.40 23.04
CA LEU A 12 -0.48 -34.67 21.76
C LEU A 12 -1.87 -33.99 21.60
N LEU A 13 -1.93 -32.70 21.91
CA LEU A 13 -3.12 -31.89 21.59
C LEU A 13 -3.21 -31.79 20.06
N MET A 14 -3.97 -32.67 19.43
CA MET A 14 -4.37 -32.53 18.05
C MET A 14 -5.42 -31.41 17.95
N PHE A 15 -4.99 -30.21 17.57
CA PHE A 15 -5.92 -29.24 17.01
C PHE A 15 -6.38 -29.78 15.64
N PRO A 16 -7.68 -29.86 15.38
CA PRO A 16 -8.14 -30.29 14.07
C PRO A 16 -7.64 -29.29 13.02
N ALA A 17 -6.81 -29.75 12.11
CA ALA A 17 -6.46 -28.98 10.92
C ALA A 17 -7.74 -28.86 10.08
N ILE A 18 -8.36 -27.69 10.11
CA ILE A 18 -9.48 -27.35 9.21
C ILE A 18 -8.96 -27.50 7.78
N THR A 19 -9.49 -28.43 7.03
CA THR A 19 -9.10 -28.64 5.64
C THR A 19 -9.57 -27.45 4.79
N MET A 20 -8.86 -27.15 3.71
CA MET A 20 -9.25 -26.10 2.75
C MET A 20 -10.66 -26.30 2.19
N ALA A 21 -11.18 -27.54 2.18
CA ALA A 21 -12.55 -27.86 1.79
C ALA A 21 -13.56 -27.45 2.88
N GLN A 22 -13.26 -27.66 4.16
CA GLN A 22 -14.10 -27.23 5.28
C GLN A 22 -14.15 -25.69 5.37
N TYR A 23 -13.03 -25.00 5.15
CA TYR A 23 -12.99 -23.52 5.08
C TYR A 23 -13.83 -22.98 3.92
N LYS A 24 -13.88 -23.67 2.76
CA LYS A 24 -14.77 -23.33 1.65
C LYS A 24 -16.25 -23.55 1.96
N GLN A 25 -16.57 -24.51 2.82
CA GLN A 25 -17.95 -24.89 3.17
C GLN A 25 -18.54 -23.98 4.26
N GLU A 26 -17.70 -23.47 5.19
CA GLU A 26 -18.16 -22.61 6.28
C GLU A 26 -18.31 -21.12 5.90
N ASN A 27 -17.59 -20.63 4.89
CA ASN A 27 -17.53 -19.19 4.56
C ASN A 27 -17.89 -18.86 3.11
N GLY A 28 -18.69 -19.68 2.43
CA GLY A 28 -19.14 -19.45 1.05
C GLY A 28 -18.27 -18.43 0.29
N ILE A 29 -17.31 -18.89 -0.54
CA ILE A 29 -16.59 -18.10 -1.54
C ILE A 29 -15.49 -17.15 -1.00
N SER A 30 -14.23 -17.43 -1.28
CA SER A 30 -13.02 -16.57 -1.47
C SER A 30 -12.83 -15.28 -0.63
N GLY A 31 -13.77 -14.85 0.20
CA GLY A 31 -13.77 -13.58 0.93
C GLY A 31 -13.14 -13.63 2.33
N LEU A 32 -13.05 -12.48 2.96
CA LEU A 32 -12.75 -12.34 4.38
C LEU A 32 -13.92 -12.90 5.21
N PRO A 33 -13.69 -13.54 6.38
CA PRO A 33 -14.76 -13.93 7.28
C PRO A 33 -15.58 -12.71 7.70
N ARG A 34 -16.90 -12.91 7.88
CA ARG A 34 -17.83 -11.83 8.21
C ARG A 34 -18.47 -12.10 9.58
N SER A 35 -18.74 -11.04 10.33
CA SER A 35 -19.50 -11.09 11.57
C SER A 35 -20.62 -10.06 11.55
N GLU A 36 -21.54 -10.16 12.50
CA GLU A 36 -22.58 -9.13 12.67
C GLU A 36 -21.96 -7.77 12.91
N THR A 37 -22.58 -6.74 12.32
CA THR A 37 -22.16 -5.35 12.55
C THR A 37 -22.59 -4.92 13.95
N PRO A 38 -21.65 -4.54 14.84
CA PRO A 38 -22.00 -3.98 16.14
C PRO A 38 -22.85 -2.71 16.00
N THR A 39 -23.82 -2.51 16.89
CA THR A 39 -24.75 -1.37 16.81
C THR A 39 -24.03 -0.01 16.79
N ASN A 40 -22.99 0.15 17.61
CA ASN A 40 -22.19 1.38 17.63
C ASN A 40 -21.46 1.62 16.31
N VAL A 41 -21.00 0.56 15.65
CA VAL A 41 -20.36 0.64 14.31
C VAL A 41 -21.42 1.02 13.26
N ALA A 42 -22.59 0.39 13.28
CA ALA A 42 -23.67 0.74 12.36
C ALA A 42 -24.04 2.23 12.46
N GLN A 43 -24.26 2.73 13.68
CA GLN A 43 -24.56 4.15 13.94
C GLN A 43 -23.43 5.08 13.47
N ALA A 44 -22.18 4.70 13.72
CA ALA A 44 -21.01 5.46 13.27
C ALA A 44 -20.92 5.54 11.74
N MET A 45 -21.20 4.43 11.07
CA MET A 45 -21.20 4.34 9.59
C MET A 45 -22.35 5.18 8.99
N ASP A 46 -23.55 5.16 9.61
CA ASP A 46 -24.65 6.04 9.18
C ASP A 46 -24.24 7.52 9.34
N GLY A 47 -23.60 7.89 10.44
CA GLY A 47 -23.07 9.23 10.65
C GLY A 47 -22.00 9.62 9.64
N PHE A 48 -21.10 8.69 9.28
CA PHE A 48 -20.08 8.89 8.25
C PHE A 48 -20.71 9.17 6.87
N PHE A 49 -21.63 8.31 6.43
CA PHE A 49 -22.27 8.47 5.12
C PHE A 49 -23.16 9.71 5.05
N GLN A 50 -23.86 10.04 6.14
CA GLN A 50 -24.66 11.28 6.22
C GLN A 50 -23.77 12.52 6.11
N ALA A 51 -22.65 12.54 6.83
CA ALA A 51 -21.69 13.65 6.77
C ALA A 51 -21.03 13.75 5.39
N ALA A 52 -20.65 12.62 4.79
CA ALA A 52 -20.10 12.56 3.44
C ALA A 52 -21.10 13.13 2.40
N ALA A 53 -22.38 12.77 2.51
CA ALA A 53 -23.44 13.28 1.63
C ALA A 53 -23.62 14.81 1.80
N ASN A 54 -23.63 15.31 3.04
CA ASN A 54 -23.74 16.74 3.34
C ASN A 54 -22.56 17.52 2.74
N ASP A 55 -21.36 16.95 2.78
CA ASP A 55 -20.12 17.52 2.22
C ASP A 55 -19.95 17.24 0.72
N LYS A 56 -20.94 16.62 0.08
CA LYS A 56 -20.94 16.23 -1.36
C LYS A 56 -19.73 15.34 -1.73
N LYS A 57 -19.33 14.46 -0.83
CA LYS A 57 -18.27 13.48 -1.07
C LYS A 57 -18.86 12.20 -1.65
N ASP A 58 -18.47 11.84 -2.87
CA ASP A 58 -18.94 10.64 -3.56
C ASP A 58 -18.16 9.41 -3.10
N ILE A 59 -18.63 8.81 -2.01
CA ILE A 59 -18.07 7.56 -1.48
C ILE A 59 -18.69 6.40 -2.25
N HIS A 60 -17.86 5.55 -2.88
CA HIS A 60 -18.33 4.40 -3.65
C HIS A 60 -18.45 3.15 -2.78
N SER A 61 -17.47 2.89 -1.94
CA SER A 61 -17.52 1.73 -1.04
C SER A 61 -16.71 1.96 0.23
N VAL A 62 -17.15 1.30 1.30
CA VAL A 62 -16.41 1.18 2.56
C VAL A 62 -16.49 -0.25 3.05
N MET A 63 -15.36 -0.81 3.47
CA MET A 63 -15.28 -2.07 4.19
C MET A 63 -14.45 -1.89 5.45
N VAL A 64 -14.97 -2.33 6.60
CA VAL A 64 -14.30 -2.28 7.89
C VAL A 64 -14.05 -3.71 8.36
N VAL A 65 -12.77 -4.01 8.61
CA VAL A 65 -12.31 -5.28 9.19
C VAL A 65 -11.84 -5.03 10.60
N LYS A 66 -12.24 -5.87 11.55
CA LYS A 66 -11.77 -5.83 12.94
C LYS A 66 -11.60 -7.25 13.47
N GLY A 67 -10.47 -7.51 14.14
CA GLY A 67 -10.16 -8.87 14.61
C GLY A 67 -10.16 -9.91 13.49
N GLY A 68 -9.78 -9.52 12.26
CA GLY A 68 -9.77 -10.39 11.09
C GLY A 68 -11.13 -10.62 10.43
N ASN A 69 -12.24 -10.08 10.96
CA ASN A 69 -13.59 -10.23 10.41
C ASN A 69 -14.08 -8.92 9.79
N VAL A 70 -14.77 -9.00 8.65
CA VAL A 70 -15.55 -7.87 8.13
C VAL A 70 -16.72 -7.64 9.05
N ILE A 71 -16.72 -6.49 9.74
CA ILE A 71 -17.79 -6.06 10.65
C ILE A 71 -18.74 -5.06 10.00
N TYR A 72 -18.38 -4.49 8.86
CA TYR A 72 -19.23 -3.61 8.06
C TYR A 72 -18.76 -3.58 6.61
N SER A 73 -19.72 -3.53 5.69
CA SER A 73 -19.45 -3.25 4.28
C SER A 73 -20.65 -2.57 3.62
N ARG A 74 -20.37 -1.59 2.75
CA ARG A 74 -21.39 -0.91 1.97
C ARG A 74 -20.84 -0.45 0.63
N TRP A 75 -21.62 -0.62 -0.40
CA TRP A 75 -21.40 -0.10 -1.76
C TRP A 75 -22.54 0.83 -2.10
N GLN A 76 -22.25 1.94 -2.75
CA GLN A 76 -23.23 2.92 -3.21
C GLN A 76 -22.68 3.72 -4.39
N SER A 77 -23.51 4.58 -4.99
CA SER A 77 -23.15 5.38 -6.14
C SER A 77 -22.62 4.51 -7.29
N LYS A 78 -21.36 4.66 -7.67
CA LYS A 78 -20.69 3.87 -8.71
C LYS A 78 -19.93 2.65 -8.16
N GLY A 79 -20.00 2.43 -6.85
CA GLY A 79 -19.35 1.29 -6.21
C GLY A 79 -20.17 0.02 -6.33
N GLU A 80 -19.54 -1.07 -6.78
CA GLU A 80 -20.12 -2.40 -6.87
C GLU A 80 -19.20 -3.42 -6.21
N GLU A 81 -19.77 -4.41 -5.52
CA GLU A 81 -19.03 -5.38 -4.72
C GLU A 81 -17.97 -6.12 -5.55
N ASN A 82 -18.32 -6.53 -6.77
CA ASN A 82 -17.50 -7.38 -7.61
C ASN A 82 -16.79 -6.64 -8.74
N THR A 83 -16.90 -5.31 -8.79
CA THR A 83 -16.25 -4.49 -9.82
C THR A 83 -14.94 -3.92 -9.31
N PRO A 84 -13.80 -4.20 -9.97
CA PRO A 84 -12.53 -3.58 -9.64
C PRO A 84 -12.57 -2.06 -9.85
N HIS A 85 -12.04 -1.31 -8.89
CA HIS A 85 -11.91 0.13 -8.93
C HIS A 85 -10.46 0.53 -9.23
N VAL A 86 -10.24 1.61 -9.97
CA VAL A 86 -8.91 2.15 -10.19
C VAL A 86 -8.34 2.69 -8.88
N LEU A 87 -7.17 2.23 -8.49
CA LEU A 87 -6.60 2.51 -7.17
C LEU A 87 -5.69 3.74 -7.14
N HIS A 88 -5.39 4.31 -8.29
CA HIS A 88 -4.42 5.40 -8.37
C HIS A 88 -3.15 5.07 -7.57
N SER A 89 -2.73 5.95 -6.66
CA SER A 89 -1.47 5.79 -5.92
C SER A 89 -1.45 4.70 -4.84
N VAL A 90 -2.59 4.08 -4.49
CA VAL A 90 -2.59 2.86 -3.65
C VAL A 90 -1.75 1.75 -4.31
N SER A 91 -1.65 1.74 -5.65
CA SER A 91 -0.78 0.85 -6.42
C SER A 91 0.67 0.82 -5.90
N LYS A 92 1.17 1.94 -5.39
CA LYS A 92 2.54 2.08 -4.87
C LYS A 92 2.86 1.11 -3.73
N THR A 93 1.89 0.82 -2.88
CA THR A 93 2.05 -0.13 -1.78
C THR A 93 2.28 -1.55 -2.29
N PHE A 94 1.64 -1.92 -3.38
CA PHE A 94 1.86 -3.22 -4.03
C PHE A 94 3.22 -3.27 -4.71
N THR A 95 3.66 -2.19 -5.36
CA THR A 95 5.03 -2.10 -5.91
C THR A 95 6.08 -2.19 -4.80
N ALA A 96 5.90 -1.51 -3.66
CA ALA A 96 6.81 -1.65 -2.52
C ALA A 96 6.81 -3.07 -1.94
N THR A 97 5.68 -3.75 -1.98
CA THR A 97 5.59 -5.17 -1.59
C THR A 97 6.42 -6.04 -2.53
N ALA A 98 6.32 -5.84 -3.84
CA ALA A 98 7.14 -6.56 -4.83
C ALA A 98 8.64 -6.31 -4.62
N VAL A 99 9.04 -5.06 -4.35
CA VAL A 99 10.44 -4.72 -4.00
C VAL A 99 10.90 -5.48 -2.75
N GLY A 100 10.07 -5.53 -1.70
CA GLY A 100 10.40 -6.26 -0.48
C GLY A 100 10.59 -7.76 -0.68
N LEU A 101 9.75 -8.34 -1.51
CA LEU A 101 9.86 -9.76 -1.91
C LEU A 101 11.14 -10.00 -2.72
N ALA A 102 11.44 -9.15 -3.70
CA ALA A 102 12.66 -9.26 -4.50
C ALA A 102 13.93 -9.09 -3.66
N ILE A 103 13.90 -8.21 -2.64
CA ILE A 103 14.99 -8.09 -1.66
C ILE A 103 15.12 -9.38 -0.82
N SER A 104 14.01 -9.94 -0.35
CA SER A 104 14.04 -11.17 0.45
C SER A 104 14.51 -12.39 -0.36
N GLU A 105 14.32 -12.38 -1.68
CA GLU A 105 14.84 -13.37 -2.61
C GLU A 105 16.31 -13.12 -3.03
N GLY A 106 16.93 -12.06 -2.50
CA GLY A 106 18.34 -11.71 -2.81
C GLY A 106 18.56 -11.14 -4.21
N LYS A 107 17.48 -10.71 -4.90
CA LYS A 107 17.56 -10.22 -6.29
C LYS A 107 17.95 -8.74 -6.41
N MET A 108 17.77 -7.98 -5.33
CA MET A 108 18.10 -6.56 -5.22
C MET A 108 18.31 -6.15 -3.77
N ALA A 109 18.85 -4.95 -3.53
CA ALA A 109 19.04 -4.40 -2.19
C ALA A 109 18.70 -2.92 -2.13
N LEU A 110 18.33 -2.42 -0.92
CA LEU A 110 18.00 -1.01 -0.69
C LEU A 110 19.13 -0.04 -1.09
N LYS A 111 20.39 -0.47 -0.96
CA LYS A 111 21.59 0.33 -1.25
C LYS A 111 22.05 0.31 -2.70
N ASP A 112 21.45 -0.54 -3.51
CA ASP A 112 21.82 -0.67 -4.92
C ASP A 112 21.58 0.64 -5.65
N LYS A 113 22.50 1.00 -6.56
CA LYS A 113 22.38 2.22 -7.35
C LYS A 113 21.37 2.01 -8.49
N VAL A 114 20.48 2.98 -8.66
CA VAL A 114 19.46 2.90 -9.71
C VAL A 114 20.09 2.79 -11.10
N ILE A 115 21.20 3.50 -11.32
CA ILE A 115 21.92 3.50 -12.61
C ILE A 115 22.50 2.13 -12.97
N ASP A 116 22.84 1.28 -11.99
CA ASP A 116 23.45 -0.04 -12.24
C ASP A 116 22.45 -1.00 -12.88
N TYR A 117 21.15 -0.77 -12.70
CA TYR A 117 20.10 -1.56 -13.36
C TYR A 117 19.89 -1.16 -14.83
N PHE A 118 20.28 0.04 -15.24
CA PHE A 118 19.98 0.59 -16.57
C PHE A 118 21.20 1.24 -17.23
N PRO A 119 22.33 0.56 -17.37
CA PRO A 119 23.56 1.15 -17.93
C PRO A 119 23.39 1.62 -19.38
N ASP A 120 22.48 1.01 -20.11
CA ASP A 120 22.11 1.32 -21.50
C ASP A 120 21.16 2.50 -21.66
N LYS A 121 20.61 3.05 -20.54
CA LYS A 121 19.63 4.15 -20.52
C LYS A 121 20.15 5.44 -19.90
N LEU A 122 21.44 5.51 -19.63
CA LEU A 122 22.03 6.67 -18.95
C LEU A 122 22.12 7.88 -19.88
N PRO A 123 21.93 9.11 -19.36
CA PRO A 123 22.22 10.34 -20.10
C PRO A 123 23.73 10.48 -20.37
N VAL A 124 24.07 11.26 -21.40
CA VAL A 124 25.50 11.52 -21.76
C VAL A 124 26.28 12.02 -20.54
N ASN A 125 25.67 12.89 -19.73
CA ASN A 125 26.27 13.44 -18.52
C ASN A 125 25.58 12.89 -17.28
N VAL A 126 26.17 11.89 -16.63
CA VAL A 126 25.68 11.31 -15.38
C VAL A 126 26.15 12.13 -14.21
N SER A 127 25.26 12.91 -13.59
CA SER A 127 25.59 13.76 -12.44
C SER A 127 26.01 12.96 -11.21
N LYS A 128 26.72 13.61 -10.26
CA LYS A 128 27.11 13.01 -8.98
C LYS A 128 25.85 12.54 -8.18
N ASN A 129 24.78 13.31 -8.22
CA ASN A 129 23.55 12.97 -7.53
C ASN A 129 22.85 11.78 -8.17
N LEU A 130 22.76 11.72 -9.51
CA LEU A 130 22.18 10.57 -10.20
C LEU A 130 22.99 9.28 -9.90
N LYS A 131 24.32 9.34 -9.89
CA LYS A 131 25.18 8.22 -9.48
C LYS A 131 24.96 7.78 -8.04
N ALA A 132 24.52 8.68 -7.17
CA ALA A 132 24.28 8.38 -5.75
C ALA A 132 22.90 7.78 -5.48
N MET A 133 21.91 7.98 -6.36
CA MET A 133 20.53 7.55 -6.18
C MET A 133 20.42 6.03 -5.97
N THR A 134 19.69 5.63 -4.92
CA THR A 134 19.51 4.22 -4.54
C THR A 134 18.05 3.79 -4.63
N VAL A 135 17.81 2.48 -4.60
CA VAL A 135 16.47 1.88 -4.46
C VAL A 135 15.72 2.46 -3.26
N ARG A 136 16.42 2.67 -2.12
CA ARG A 136 15.81 3.28 -0.94
C ARG A 136 15.30 4.69 -1.23
N ASP A 137 16.03 5.49 -1.99
CA ASP A 137 15.63 6.86 -2.30
C ASP A 137 14.37 6.91 -3.18
N LEU A 138 14.19 5.93 -4.06
CA LEU A 138 12.94 5.76 -4.81
C LEU A 138 11.77 5.38 -3.88
N LEU A 139 11.97 4.43 -2.97
CA LEU A 139 10.96 3.97 -2.00
C LEU A 139 10.49 5.09 -1.06
N THR A 140 11.38 5.99 -0.67
CA THR A 140 11.12 7.08 0.29
C THR A 140 10.76 8.40 -0.37
N MET A 141 10.53 8.42 -1.69
CA MET A 141 10.21 9.68 -2.40
C MET A 141 11.29 10.75 -2.24
N SER A 142 12.56 10.34 -2.15
CA SER A 142 13.71 11.24 -1.94
C SER A 142 14.77 11.09 -3.04
N CYS A 143 14.34 10.99 -4.30
CA CYS A 143 15.19 10.80 -5.47
C CYS A 143 16.16 11.95 -5.71
N GLY A 144 15.87 13.15 -5.18
CA GLY A 144 16.66 14.35 -5.40
C GLY A 144 16.20 15.23 -6.56
N HIS A 145 15.07 14.94 -7.17
CA HIS A 145 14.39 15.85 -8.08
C HIS A 145 13.72 16.99 -7.30
N ASP A 146 13.65 18.17 -7.86
CA ASP A 146 12.88 19.32 -7.34
C ASP A 146 11.49 19.43 -7.97
N VAL A 147 11.30 18.79 -9.13
CA VAL A 147 10.03 18.65 -9.82
C VAL A 147 9.85 17.17 -10.23
N GLU A 148 8.64 16.63 -10.14
CA GLU A 148 8.37 15.29 -10.63
C GLU A 148 8.64 15.20 -12.14
N PRO A 149 9.47 14.26 -12.61
CA PRO A 149 9.73 14.09 -14.03
C PRO A 149 8.44 13.81 -14.81
N SER A 150 8.11 14.68 -15.78
CA SER A 150 6.92 14.51 -16.64
C SER A 150 7.22 13.54 -17.78
N THR A 151 7.39 12.27 -17.48
CA THR A 151 7.81 11.26 -18.47
C THR A 151 6.65 10.50 -19.11
N ARG A 152 5.43 10.57 -18.55
CA ARG A 152 4.27 9.79 -19.02
C ARG A 152 3.90 10.07 -20.49
N ASN A 153 4.19 11.26 -20.96
CA ASN A 153 3.94 11.69 -22.35
C ASN A 153 5.22 11.71 -23.19
N ALA A 154 6.35 11.23 -22.63
CA ALA A 154 7.62 11.17 -23.35
C ALA A 154 7.51 10.18 -24.52
N LYS A 155 7.98 10.58 -25.71
CA LYS A 155 8.11 9.70 -26.87
C LYS A 155 9.21 8.67 -26.68
N GLN A 156 10.18 8.94 -25.82
CA GLN A 156 11.27 8.06 -25.45
C GLN A 156 10.85 7.10 -24.33
N ASP A 157 11.69 6.11 -24.07
CA ASP A 157 11.56 5.19 -22.94
C ASP A 157 11.45 5.95 -21.60
N TRP A 158 10.49 5.55 -20.77
CA TRP A 158 10.19 6.30 -19.54
C TRP A 158 11.30 6.21 -18.49
N VAL A 159 12.05 5.10 -18.43
CA VAL A 159 13.24 4.99 -17.57
C VAL A 159 14.32 5.93 -18.05
N THR A 160 14.60 5.96 -19.37
CA THR A 160 15.56 6.89 -19.97
C THR A 160 15.19 8.34 -19.67
N ALA A 161 13.90 8.70 -19.81
CA ALA A 161 13.42 10.04 -19.52
C ALA A 161 13.58 10.40 -18.02
N PHE A 162 13.31 9.46 -17.12
CA PHE A 162 13.52 9.65 -15.69
C PHE A 162 14.99 9.87 -15.34
N LEU A 163 15.89 9.05 -15.88
CA LEU A 163 17.33 9.16 -15.61
C LEU A 163 17.95 10.40 -16.23
N ALA A 164 17.39 10.93 -17.32
CA ALA A 164 17.82 12.17 -17.97
C ALA A 164 17.33 13.43 -17.23
N HIS A 165 16.31 13.33 -16.37
CA HIS A 165 15.79 14.46 -15.64
C HIS A 165 16.81 14.94 -14.57
N PRO A 166 17.00 16.25 -14.39
CA PRO A 166 18.00 16.79 -13.46
C PRO A 166 17.77 16.33 -12.01
N VAL A 167 18.79 15.73 -11.38
CA VAL A 167 18.80 15.37 -9.96
C VAL A 167 19.52 16.47 -9.21
N VAL A 168 18.78 17.50 -8.79
CA VAL A 168 19.28 18.76 -8.25
C VAL A 168 19.77 18.61 -6.82
N HIS A 169 19.00 17.87 -6.00
CA HIS A 169 19.30 17.65 -4.60
C HIS A 169 20.04 16.33 -4.38
N LYS A 170 20.77 16.24 -3.27
CA LYS A 170 21.39 14.98 -2.84
C LYS A 170 20.26 13.95 -2.53
N PRO A 171 20.26 12.77 -3.17
CA PRO A 171 19.30 11.72 -2.85
C PRO A 171 19.25 11.39 -1.35
N GLY A 172 18.05 11.12 -0.85
CA GLY A 172 17.79 10.88 0.56
C GLY A 172 17.68 12.15 1.43
N LYS A 173 17.77 13.36 0.85
CA LYS A 173 17.78 14.63 1.61
C LYS A 173 16.64 15.59 1.29
N PHE A 174 15.92 15.33 0.20
CA PHE A 174 14.83 16.18 -0.25
C PHE A 174 13.63 15.29 -0.61
N TYR A 175 12.53 15.46 0.11
CA TYR A 175 11.29 14.74 -0.16
C TYR A 175 10.54 15.41 -1.31
N LEU A 176 10.19 14.64 -2.31
CA LEU A 176 9.27 15.04 -3.37
C LEU A 176 8.44 13.82 -3.75
N TYR A 177 7.11 13.90 -3.57
CA TYR A 177 6.23 12.83 -4.00
C TYR A 177 6.34 12.62 -5.51
N ASN A 178 6.85 11.46 -5.92
CA ASN A 178 7.33 11.20 -7.28
C ASN A 178 6.84 9.82 -7.76
N SER A 179 5.75 9.81 -8.53
CA SER A 179 5.18 8.57 -9.06
C SER A 179 6.08 7.90 -10.11
N MET A 180 6.92 8.70 -10.80
CA MET A 180 7.87 8.15 -11.76
C MET A 180 9.01 7.41 -11.08
N GLY A 181 9.40 7.80 -9.85
CA GLY A 181 10.31 7.01 -9.04
C GLY A 181 9.75 5.62 -8.72
N THR A 182 8.44 5.51 -8.48
CA THR A 182 7.78 4.23 -8.27
C THR A 182 7.69 3.40 -9.57
N TYR A 183 7.46 4.06 -10.71
CA TYR A 183 7.55 3.38 -12.01
C TYR A 183 8.96 2.77 -12.22
N VAL A 184 10.02 3.48 -11.86
CA VAL A 184 11.38 2.95 -11.94
C VAL A 184 11.59 1.76 -10.99
N LEU A 185 10.97 1.75 -9.80
CA LEU A 185 10.93 0.54 -8.93
C LEU A 185 10.27 -0.64 -9.64
N SER A 186 9.13 -0.41 -10.32
CA SER A 186 8.46 -1.45 -11.12
C SER A 186 9.38 -1.98 -12.24
N ALA A 187 10.08 -1.08 -12.94
CA ALA A 187 11.05 -1.44 -13.97
C ALA A 187 12.24 -2.27 -13.41
N ILE A 188 12.74 -1.92 -12.22
CA ILE A 188 13.81 -2.67 -11.56
C ILE A 188 13.31 -4.08 -11.19
N VAL A 189 12.12 -4.18 -10.55
CA VAL A 189 11.52 -5.49 -10.22
C VAL A 189 11.40 -6.35 -11.47
N GLN A 190 10.82 -5.83 -12.55
CA GLN A 190 10.72 -6.58 -13.81
C GLN A 190 12.07 -7.01 -14.34
N LYS A 191 13.09 -6.16 -14.28
CA LYS A 191 14.45 -6.47 -14.75
C LYS A 191 15.12 -7.60 -13.96
N VAL A 192 15.00 -7.57 -12.61
CA VAL A 192 15.71 -8.54 -11.76
C VAL A 192 14.95 -9.87 -11.59
N THR A 193 13.63 -9.86 -11.82
CA THR A 193 12.80 -11.06 -11.71
C THR A 193 12.49 -11.71 -13.06
N GLY A 194 12.54 -10.94 -14.16
CA GLY A 194 12.07 -11.36 -15.47
C GLY A 194 10.55 -11.32 -15.62
N GLU A 195 9.81 -10.89 -14.60
CA GLU A 195 8.35 -10.87 -14.52
C GLU A 195 7.84 -9.44 -14.37
N LYS A 196 6.72 -9.06 -15.01
CA LYS A 196 6.01 -7.82 -14.68
C LYS A 196 5.60 -7.85 -13.21
N VAL A 197 5.46 -6.68 -12.56
CA VAL A 197 5.09 -6.64 -11.14
C VAL A 197 3.79 -7.39 -10.87
N VAL A 198 2.79 -7.28 -11.75
CA VAL A 198 1.52 -7.98 -11.60
C VAL A 198 1.69 -9.50 -11.65
N ASP A 199 2.54 -10.01 -12.53
CA ASP A 199 2.84 -11.44 -12.68
C ASP A 199 3.66 -11.95 -11.49
N TYR A 200 4.67 -11.18 -11.09
CA TYR A 200 5.53 -11.49 -9.94
C TYR A 200 4.74 -11.56 -8.62
N LEU A 201 3.76 -10.67 -8.44
CA LEU A 201 2.88 -10.67 -7.28
C LEU A 201 1.77 -11.73 -7.38
N ASP A 202 1.43 -12.24 -8.55
CA ASP A 202 0.30 -13.16 -8.72
C ASP A 202 0.46 -14.39 -7.82
N THR A 203 1.52 -15.15 -7.97
CA THR A 203 1.77 -16.36 -7.18
C THR A 203 2.21 -16.10 -5.74
N ARG A 204 2.79 -14.91 -5.46
CA ARG A 204 3.37 -14.56 -4.16
C ARG A 204 2.38 -13.84 -3.23
N LEU A 205 1.41 -13.13 -3.82
CA LEU A 205 0.47 -12.28 -3.07
C LEU A 205 -0.98 -12.51 -3.47
N PHE A 206 -1.35 -12.34 -4.76
CA PHE A 206 -2.75 -12.32 -5.17
C PHE A 206 -3.41 -13.69 -5.00
N GLN A 207 -2.83 -14.76 -5.52
CA GLN A 207 -3.38 -16.12 -5.35
C GLN A 207 -3.49 -16.55 -3.88
N PRO A 208 -2.44 -16.38 -3.02
CA PRO A 208 -2.57 -16.66 -1.60
C PRO A 208 -3.68 -15.89 -0.89
N LEU A 209 -3.95 -14.63 -1.29
CA LEU A 209 -5.03 -13.79 -0.79
C LEU A 209 -6.38 -14.11 -1.46
N ARG A 210 -6.41 -15.03 -2.43
CA ARG A 210 -7.59 -15.32 -3.27
C ARG A 210 -8.11 -14.05 -3.94
N ILE A 211 -7.22 -13.30 -4.51
CA ILE A 211 -7.47 -12.17 -5.40
C ILE A 211 -7.25 -12.67 -6.82
N ASP A 212 -8.25 -12.52 -7.68
CA ASP A 212 -8.09 -12.78 -9.10
C ASP A 212 -6.98 -11.88 -9.66
N LYS A 213 -6.15 -12.41 -10.56
CA LYS A 213 -5.05 -11.63 -11.15
C LYS A 213 -5.59 -10.31 -11.69
N PRO A 214 -5.16 -9.16 -11.12
CA PRO A 214 -5.75 -7.88 -11.45
C PRO A 214 -5.21 -7.31 -12.76
N HIS A 215 -5.95 -6.37 -13.35
CA HIS A 215 -5.42 -5.48 -14.35
C HIS A 215 -4.50 -4.43 -13.71
N TRP A 216 -3.37 -4.16 -14.37
CA TRP A 216 -2.44 -3.07 -14.01
C TRP A 216 -1.96 -2.38 -15.27
N ASP A 217 -2.21 -1.08 -15.39
CA ASP A 217 -1.80 -0.28 -16.55
C ASP A 217 -0.29 -0.39 -16.80
N GLU A 218 0.08 -0.32 -18.06
CA GLU A 218 1.46 -0.44 -18.53
C GLU A 218 1.94 0.81 -19.26
N SER A 219 3.24 1.03 -19.19
CA SER A 219 3.91 1.97 -20.08
C SER A 219 4.00 1.43 -21.52
N PRO A 220 4.33 2.26 -22.51
CA PRO A 220 4.60 1.80 -23.88
C PRO A 220 5.73 0.75 -23.97
N GLN A 221 6.55 0.64 -22.93
CA GLN A 221 7.64 -0.36 -22.84
C GLN A 221 7.18 -1.70 -22.24
N GLY A 222 5.89 -1.88 -21.95
CA GLY A 222 5.35 -3.12 -21.36
C GLY A 222 5.75 -3.33 -19.90
N ILE A 223 5.94 -2.24 -19.15
CA ILE A 223 6.25 -2.25 -17.73
C ILE A 223 5.03 -1.72 -16.98
N ASN A 224 4.55 -2.44 -15.93
CA ASN A 224 3.45 -1.95 -15.13
C ASN A 224 3.78 -0.56 -14.55
N CYS A 225 2.80 0.36 -14.57
CA CYS A 225 3.00 1.75 -14.13
C CYS A 225 3.51 1.88 -12.70
N GLY A 226 3.27 0.88 -11.86
CA GLY A 226 3.80 0.78 -10.48
C GLY A 226 3.28 1.86 -9.54
N GLY A 227 3.35 3.11 -9.93
CA GLY A 227 2.88 4.26 -9.15
C GLY A 227 1.39 4.54 -9.23
N TRP A 228 0.66 3.90 -10.18
CA TRP A 228 -0.78 4.02 -10.43
C TRP A 228 -1.25 2.86 -11.32
N GLY A 229 -2.54 2.83 -11.62
CA GLY A 229 -3.12 1.96 -12.65
C GLY A 229 -3.37 0.51 -12.25
N LEU A 230 -3.31 0.17 -10.97
CA LEU A 230 -3.80 -1.11 -10.45
C LEU A 230 -5.30 -1.01 -10.20
N TYR A 231 -6.05 -2.07 -10.55
CA TYR A 231 -7.49 -2.18 -10.34
C TYR A 231 -7.80 -3.35 -9.42
N LEU A 232 -8.47 -3.09 -8.30
CA LEU A 232 -8.88 -4.12 -7.33
C LEU A 232 -10.28 -3.83 -6.78
N LYS A 233 -10.94 -4.86 -6.25
CA LYS A 233 -12.20 -4.76 -5.52
C LYS A 233 -11.94 -4.20 -4.11
N THR A 234 -12.95 -3.62 -3.49
CA THR A 234 -12.86 -3.11 -2.11
C THR A 234 -12.40 -4.18 -1.11
N GLU A 235 -12.89 -5.40 -1.26
CA GLU A 235 -12.48 -6.51 -0.40
C GLU A 235 -11.00 -6.88 -0.59
N ASP A 236 -10.45 -6.73 -1.79
CA ASP A 236 -9.03 -6.98 -2.04
C ASP A 236 -8.13 -5.93 -1.37
N LEU A 237 -8.61 -4.67 -1.28
CA LEU A 237 -7.95 -3.63 -0.48
C LEU A 237 -7.98 -4.02 1.00
N ALA A 238 -9.13 -4.49 1.49
CA ALA A 238 -9.28 -4.93 2.88
C ALA A 238 -8.37 -6.14 3.20
N LYS A 239 -8.26 -7.12 2.29
CA LYS A 239 -7.32 -8.26 2.42
C LYS A 239 -5.88 -7.80 2.49
N MET A 240 -5.46 -6.85 1.63
CA MET A 240 -4.11 -6.28 1.70
C MET A 240 -3.88 -5.54 3.02
N GLY A 241 -4.85 -4.76 3.47
CA GLY A 241 -4.79 -4.08 4.78
C GLY A 241 -4.65 -5.07 5.94
N GLN A 242 -5.44 -6.14 5.93
CA GLN A 242 -5.38 -7.20 6.95
C GLN A 242 -4.04 -7.94 6.93
N LEU A 243 -3.48 -8.21 5.74
CA LEU A 243 -2.14 -8.78 5.61
C LEU A 243 -1.06 -7.87 6.24
N LEU A 244 -1.13 -6.55 5.98
CA LEU A 244 -0.22 -5.58 6.56
C LEU A 244 -0.39 -5.48 8.09
N LEU A 245 -1.63 -5.49 8.60
CA LEU A 245 -1.95 -5.50 10.02
C LEU A 245 -1.35 -6.73 10.72
N GLN A 246 -1.41 -7.90 10.08
CA GLN A 246 -0.83 -9.15 10.55
C GLN A 246 0.68 -9.28 10.24
N LYS A 247 1.36 -8.15 9.98
CA LYS A 247 2.80 -8.11 9.71
C LYS A 247 3.23 -9.05 8.57
N GLY A 248 2.41 -9.12 7.54
CA GLY A 248 2.67 -9.94 6.34
C GLY A 248 2.34 -11.41 6.47
N LYS A 249 1.69 -11.85 7.56
CA LYS A 249 1.26 -13.23 7.77
C LYS A 249 -0.19 -13.43 7.33
N TRP A 250 -0.46 -14.49 6.59
CA TRP A 250 -1.79 -14.84 6.09
C TRP A 250 -2.03 -16.35 6.22
N ASN A 251 -3.11 -16.75 6.88
CA ASN A 251 -3.46 -18.17 7.12
C ASN A 251 -2.26 -18.99 7.62
N GLY A 252 -1.52 -18.46 8.59
CA GLY A 252 -0.35 -19.11 9.17
C GLY A 252 0.95 -18.98 8.35
N LYS A 253 0.90 -18.59 7.08
CA LYS A 253 2.04 -18.46 6.18
C LYS A 253 2.54 -17.00 6.13
N GLN A 254 3.85 -16.80 6.20
CA GLN A 254 4.47 -15.49 5.99
C GLN A 254 4.56 -15.21 4.48
N LEU A 255 3.73 -14.29 3.97
CA LEU A 255 3.73 -13.88 2.55
C LEU A 255 4.69 -12.71 2.31
N ILE A 256 4.70 -11.71 3.21
CA ILE A 256 5.62 -10.57 3.17
C ILE A 256 6.49 -10.63 4.42
N PRO A 257 7.82 -10.52 4.34
CA PRO A 257 8.67 -10.51 5.53
C PRO A 257 8.19 -9.49 6.57
N ALA A 258 8.00 -9.90 7.84
CA ALA A 258 7.48 -9.02 8.88
C ALA A 258 8.33 -7.75 9.07
N LYS A 259 9.65 -7.88 8.96
CA LYS A 259 10.58 -6.74 8.99
C LYS A 259 10.30 -5.76 7.85
N TRP A 260 9.94 -6.25 6.67
CA TRP A 260 9.63 -5.39 5.52
C TRP A 260 8.34 -4.59 5.75
N VAL A 261 7.28 -5.24 6.26
CA VAL A 261 6.03 -4.55 6.62
C VAL A 261 6.30 -3.46 7.66
N ALA A 262 7.12 -3.74 8.67
CA ALA A 262 7.53 -2.74 9.66
C ALA A 262 8.29 -1.57 9.03
N GLU A 263 9.20 -1.83 8.08
CA GLU A 263 9.93 -0.79 7.35
C GLU A 263 9.01 0.03 6.42
N MET A 264 8.04 -0.60 5.76
CA MET A 264 7.07 0.09 4.91
C MET A 264 6.20 1.07 5.70
N SER A 265 5.76 0.67 6.89
CA SER A 265 4.76 1.40 7.68
C SER A 265 5.34 2.44 8.64
N LYS A 266 6.63 2.37 8.98
CA LYS A 266 7.26 3.38 9.84
C LYS A 266 7.66 4.63 9.07
N LYS A 267 7.74 5.76 9.76
CA LYS A 267 8.30 6.99 9.18
C LYS A 267 9.78 6.78 8.82
N GLN A 268 10.10 6.86 7.53
CA GLN A 268 11.47 6.80 7.00
C GLN A 268 12.03 8.20 6.73
N VAL A 269 11.16 9.13 6.35
CA VAL A 269 11.49 10.52 6.03
C VAL A 269 10.38 11.46 6.49
N GLU A 270 10.72 12.71 6.76
CA GLU A 270 9.73 13.78 6.85
C GLU A 270 9.14 14.02 5.45
N SER A 271 7.84 14.29 5.40
CA SER A 271 7.12 14.59 4.15
C SER A 271 6.89 16.08 3.94
N ILE A 272 7.71 16.90 4.58
CA ILE A 272 7.65 18.35 4.53
C ILE A 272 9.03 18.87 4.08
N ASN A 273 9.07 19.58 2.98
CA ASN A 273 10.25 20.30 2.53
C ASN A 273 9.85 21.65 1.92
N PRO A 274 10.76 22.62 1.95
CA PRO A 274 10.59 23.90 1.26
C PRO A 274 10.25 23.71 -0.23
N GLY A 275 9.25 24.42 -0.71
CA GLY A 275 8.82 24.39 -2.11
C GLY A 275 8.04 23.16 -2.56
N THR A 276 7.66 22.27 -1.64
CA THR A 276 6.76 21.14 -1.95
C THR A 276 5.30 21.53 -1.85
N ARG A 277 4.41 20.68 -2.45
CA ARG A 277 2.95 20.86 -2.30
C ARG A 277 2.51 20.89 -0.84
N ILE A 278 3.18 20.16 0.05
CA ILE A 278 2.84 20.08 1.47
C ILE A 278 3.20 21.40 2.19
N GLU A 279 4.31 22.03 1.82
CA GLU A 279 4.65 23.35 2.36
C GLU A 279 3.70 24.43 1.87
N GLN A 280 3.32 24.41 0.60
CA GLN A 280 2.26 25.27 0.08
C GLN A 280 0.94 25.06 0.82
N ALA A 281 0.66 23.84 1.26
CA ALA A 281 -0.49 23.54 2.11
C ALA A 281 -0.32 24.14 3.51
N ALA A 282 0.88 24.10 4.12
CA ALA A 282 1.18 24.74 5.39
C ALA A 282 1.00 26.27 5.32
N GLU A 283 1.45 26.89 4.23
CA GLU A 283 1.21 28.32 3.94
C GLU A 283 -0.29 28.65 3.86
N ARG A 284 -1.15 27.67 3.53
CA ARG A 284 -2.61 27.77 3.54
C ARG A 284 -3.24 27.38 4.87
N GLY A 285 -2.45 27.29 5.95
CA GLY A 285 -2.93 26.97 7.30
C GLY A 285 -3.03 25.47 7.62
N MET A 286 -2.52 24.56 6.77
CA MET A 286 -2.43 23.13 7.09
C MET A 286 -1.18 22.89 7.93
N THR A 287 -1.35 22.28 9.10
CA THR A 287 -0.28 21.96 10.06
C THR A 287 -0.15 20.46 10.28
N LYS A 288 0.81 20.03 11.08
CA LYS A 288 0.90 18.62 11.51
C LYS A 288 -0.34 18.15 12.26
N GLU A 289 -1.03 19.04 12.95
CA GLU A 289 -2.25 18.76 13.70
C GLU A 289 -3.48 18.61 12.79
N THR A 290 -3.46 19.24 11.62
CA THR A 290 -4.59 19.26 10.69
C THR A 290 -4.40 18.42 9.44
N SER A 291 -3.14 18.06 9.06
CA SER A 291 -2.84 17.35 7.82
C SER A 291 -2.26 15.96 8.03
N ASP A 292 -2.88 14.97 7.40
CA ASP A 292 -2.40 13.59 7.35
C ASP A 292 -1.24 13.38 6.35
N TRP A 293 -0.93 14.38 5.52
CA TRP A 293 0.24 14.36 4.63
C TRP A 293 1.50 14.96 5.28
N MET A 294 1.38 15.49 6.49
CA MET A 294 2.51 16.04 7.26
C MET A 294 3.05 15.09 8.34
N GLN A 295 2.61 13.83 8.35
CA GLN A 295 2.99 12.85 9.40
C GLN A 295 4.26 12.05 9.06
N GLY A 296 4.81 12.25 7.87
CA GLY A 296 5.94 11.50 7.35
C GLY A 296 5.56 10.35 6.43
N TYR A 297 6.56 9.84 5.74
CA TYR A 297 6.41 8.82 4.69
C TYR A 297 7.30 7.62 4.97
N GLY A 298 6.78 6.42 4.72
CA GLY A 298 7.48 5.16 4.82
C GLY A 298 8.04 4.69 3.46
N TYR A 299 8.02 3.38 3.21
CA TYR A 299 8.25 2.85 1.87
C TYR A 299 6.92 2.76 1.14
N GLN A 300 6.59 3.81 0.37
CA GLN A 300 5.38 3.95 -0.45
C GLN A 300 4.07 3.89 0.38
N MET A 301 4.13 4.35 1.63
CA MET A 301 3.00 4.46 2.55
C MET A 301 3.09 5.72 3.40
N TRP A 302 1.93 6.30 3.72
CA TRP A 302 1.81 7.48 4.56
C TRP A 302 1.58 7.13 6.03
N ARG A 303 2.12 7.95 6.93
CA ARG A 303 1.70 7.97 8.33
C ARG A 303 0.44 8.83 8.46
N CYS A 304 -0.36 8.58 9.51
CA CYS A 304 -1.58 9.34 9.82
C CYS A 304 -1.49 9.98 11.20
N ARG A 305 -2.26 11.06 11.41
CA ARG A 305 -2.37 11.75 12.70
C ARG A 305 -2.77 10.84 13.86
N PRO A 306 -3.73 9.89 13.71
CA PRO A 306 -4.10 8.97 14.80
C PRO A 306 -3.09 7.85 15.09
N GLY A 307 -1.85 7.96 14.64
CA GLY A 307 -0.83 6.94 14.86
C GLY A 307 -0.88 5.73 13.92
N CYS A 308 -1.86 5.64 13.04
CA CYS A 308 -1.99 4.59 12.04
C CYS A 308 -1.16 4.87 10.76
N PHE A 309 -1.27 4.01 9.77
CA PHE A 309 -0.64 4.20 8.46
C PHE A 309 -1.60 3.80 7.34
N ARG A 310 -1.35 4.30 6.15
CA ARG A 310 -2.24 4.05 5.02
C ARG A 310 -1.53 3.96 3.69
N ALA A 311 -2.08 3.17 2.77
CA ALA A 311 -1.98 3.37 1.33
C ALA A 311 -2.99 4.43 0.93
N ASP A 312 -2.63 5.29 -0.03
CA ASP A 312 -3.36 6.50 -0.36
C ASP A 312 -3.38 6.69 -1.88
N GLY A 313 -4.53 6.95 -2.43
CA GLY A 313 -4.72 7.18 -3.86
C GLY A 313 -5.56 8.41 -4.16
N ALA A 314 -5.27 9.07 -5.27
CA ALA A 314 -6.08 10.18 -5.75
C ALA A 314 -7.56 9.82 -5.77
N ARG A 315 -8.41 10.83 -5.60
CA ARG A 315 -9.86 10.68 -5.58
C ARG A 315 -10.40 9.87 -4.39
N GLY A 316 -9.60 9.63 -3.32
CA GLY A 316 -10.06 9.01 -2.07
C GLY A 316 -10.02 7.49 -2.05
N GLN A 317 -8.98 6.89 -2.62
CA GLN A 317 -8.74 5.45 -2.48
C GLN A 317 -7.86 5.21 -1.26
N TYR A 318 -8.30 4.37 -0.31
CA TYR A 318 -7.56 4.14 0.92
C TYR A 318 -7.52 2.68 1.35
N ILE A 319 -6.36 2.28 1.86
CA ILE A 319 -6.20 1.15 2.78
C ILE A 319 -5.63 1.74 4.07
N ILE A 320 -6.47 1.92 5.09
CA ILE A 320 -6.07 2.46 6.39
C ILE A 320 -5.89 1.30 7.36
N VAL A 321 -4.69 1.17 7.93
CA VAL A 321 -4.36 0.12 8.90
C VAL A 321 -4.21 0.76 10.27
N VAL A 322 -5.00 0.30 11.25
CA VAL A 322 -5.11 0.83 12.60
C VAL A 322 -4.67 -0.23 13.62
N PRO A 323 -3.34 -0.39 13.86
CA PRO A 323 -2.82 -1.49 14.69
C PRO A 323 -3.39 -1.50 16.11
N ASP A 324 -3.52 -0.35 16.76
CA ASP A 324 -4.00 -0.22 18.14
C ASP A 324 -5.49 -0.63 18.31
N LYS A 325 -6.21 -0.72 17.19
CA LYS A 325 -7.62 -1.14 17.17
C LYS A 325 -7.80 -2.54 16.57
N ASP A 326 -6.72 -3.20 16.13
CA ASP A 326 -6.78 -4.44 15.35
C ASP A 326 -7.78 -4.32 14.18
N ALA A 327 -7.67 -3.23 13.40
CA ALA A 327 -8.65 -2.88 12.39
C ALA A 327 -8.04 -2.37 11.09
N VAL A 328 -8.83 -2.55 10.02
CA VAL A 328 -8.56 -2.04 8.67
C VAL A 328 -9.80 -1.34 8.15
N ILE A 329 -9.61 -0.21 7.47
CA ILE A 329 -10.69 0.50 6.75
C ILE A 329 -10.24 0.60 5.29
N ALA A 330 -10.99 -0.02 4.39
CA ALA A 330 -10.81 0.08 2.94
C ALA A 330 -11.89 0.99 2.36
N ILE A 331 -11.50 1.97 1.55
CA ILE A 331 -12.42 2.93 0.94
C ILE A 331 -12.10 3.09 -0.54
N THR A 332 -13.14 3.15 -1.37
CA THR A 332 -13.06 3.66 -2.73
C THR A 332 -14.05 4.81 -2.90
N SER A 333 -13.65 5.86 -3.59
CA SER A 333 -14.46 7.07 -3.77
C SER A 333 -14.06 7.86 -5.01
N ASP A 334 -14.83 8.94 -5.30
CA ASP A 334 -14.49 9.98 -6.26
C ASP A 334 -14.57 11.35 -5.57
N VAL A 335 -13.60 11.63 -4.68
CA VAL A 335 -13.54 12.81 -3.81
C VAL A 335 -12.30 13.65 -4.12
N GLU A 336 -12.44 14.97 -4.21
CA GLU A 336 -11.32 15.90 -4.37
C GLU A 336 -10.72 16.33 -3.03
N ASP A 337 -11.57 16.60 -2.03
CA ASP A 337 -11.14 16.96 -0.69
C ASP A 337 -10.76 15.71 0.13
N LEU A 338 -9.57 15.21 -0.14
CA LEU A 338 -9.02 14.01 0.48
C LEU A 338 -8.84 14.15 2.00
N GLN A 339 -8.44 15.35 2.48
CA GLN A 339 -8.28 15.57 3.92
C GLN A 339 -9.64 15.60 4.64
N GLY A 340 -10.64 16.20 4.01
CA GLY A 340 -12.02 16.18 4.53
C GLY A 340 -12.56 14.75 4.62
N GLU A 341 -12.29 13.88 3.64
CA GLU A 341 -12.68 12.48 3.69
C GLU A 341 -12.00 11.74 4.87
N LEU A 342 -10.68 11.89 5.03
CA LEU A 342 -9.96 11.33 6.18
C LEU A 342 -10.47 11.89 7.51
N ASN A 343 -10.82 13.19 7.59
CA ASN A 343 -11.40 13.77 8.79
C ASN A 343 -12.73 13.11 9.17
N LEU A 344 -13.57 12.74 8.20
CA LEU A 344 -14.79 11.98 8.46
C LEU A 344 -14.47 10.57 9.00
N VAL A 345 -13.45 9.91 8.48
CA VAL A 345 -13.00 8.61 9.01
C VAL A 345 -12.57 8.76 10.48
N TRP A 346 -11.75 9.79 10.79
CA TRP A 346 -11.27 10.02 12.15
C TRP A 346 -12.37 10.42 13.13
N LYS A 347 -13.36 11.14 12.64
CA LYS A 347 -14.48 11.62 13.45
C LYS A 347 -15.54 10.55 13.72
N HIS A 348 -15.88 9.75 12.71
CA HIS A 348 -17.02 8.83 12.80
C HIS A 348 -16.60 7.37 12.96
N ILE A 349 -15.69 6.86 12.07
CA ILE A 349 -15.38 5.42 12.03
C ILE A 349 -14.41 5.03 13.13
N LEU A 350 -13.28 5.74 13.24
CA LEU A 350 -12.20 5.39 14.18
C LEU A 350 -12.65 5.28 15.65
N PRO A 351 -13.51 6.15 16.21
CA PRO A 351 -13.94 6.03 17.60
C PRO A 351 -14.84 4.82 17.87
N ALA A 352 -15.50 4.27 16.84
CA ALA A 352 -16.38 3.12 16.97
C ALA A 352 -15.63 1.76 16.91
N LEU A 353 -14.34 1.76 16.58
CA LEU A 353 -13.45 0.58 16.56
C LEU A 353 -12.76 0.37 17.94
#